data_aadb897ad420a939b19cdd5401ac6e2e
#
_entry.id   aadb897ad420a939b19cdd5401ac6e2e
#
_cell.length_a   1.000
_cell.length_b   1.000
_cell.length_c   1.000
_cell.angle_alpha   90.00
_cell.angle_beta   90.00
_cell.angle_gamma   90.00
#
_symmetry.space_group_name_H-M   'P 1'
#
loop_
_entity.id
_entity.type
_entity.pdbx_description
1 polymer ?
#
loop_
_entity_poly.entity_id
_entity_poly.type
_entity_poly.pdbx_seq_one_letter_code
_entity_poly.pdbx_strand_id
1 'polypeptide(L)'
;MAEGGEGQPNVIIDNGTGYTKAGFSGEEGPRAVFPAVVGRPKTAGIMVGTEKKDFYVGQQAEEKRGVLHLSYPIADGIVNNWDDMEKVWEHCFTNELRCSPEEHKTMLTEAPLNPKENREKMAQIMFETFNVPGLYIAIQAVLSLYSAGKFTGIVDDSGDGVTHFVPIFDGYSLPHAVVRMDLAGRKLTENLMKLLRELNVNFSTSAEKEIVKDIKEKCCYVALDFEEELKNVEEMSYELPDGKVIKVKDQRIRVPEVLFKPELIGHEPGGVHQRCYESIQKCDIDVRKDLYQCIVMSGGSTMFNGIAERLTKEMKELAPESMKPLIKVIAVPERKYAVWIGGSILSSISTFDTMWITKAEYDESGPTIVHRKCF
;
A
#
# COMPACT_ATOMS: atom_id res chain seq x y z
N MET A 1 9.53 14.22 42.16
CA MET A 1 8.86 13.27 41.25
C MET A 1 8.12 14.17 40.26
N ALA A 2 8.72 14.38 39.10
CA ALA A 2 8.09 15.07 37.99
C ALA A 2 7.24 14.03 37.28
N GLU A 3 5.93 14.19 37.31
CA GLU A 3 5.01 13.51 36.41
C GLU A 3 5.35 13.99 35.00
N GLY A 4 6.08 13.15 34.25
CA GLY A 4 6.23 13.33 32.83
C GLY A 4 4.84 13.15 32.22
N GLY A 5 4.22 14.25 31.79
CA GLY A 5 2.99 14.19 31.04
C GLY A 5 3.21 13.32 29.80
N GLU A 6 2.60 12.15 29.76
CA GLU A 6 2.48 11.36 28.53
C GLU A 6 1.74 12.25 27.53
N GLY A 7 2.46 12.77 26.55
CA GLY A 7 1.85 13.49 25.43
C GLY A 7 0.82 12.59 24.74
N GLN A 8 -0.20 13.18 24.13
CA GLN A 8 -1.18 12.41 23.36
C GLN A 8 -0.46 11.55 22.31
N PRO A 9 -0.91 10.30 22.05
CA PRO A 9 -0.29 9.42 21.07
C PRO A 9 -0.33 10.05 19.67
N ASN A 10 0.72 9.83 18.89
CA ASN A 10 0.77 10.35 17.51
C ASN A 10 -0.22 9.60 16.62
N VAL A 11 -0.81 10.29 15.66
CA VAL A 11 -1.66 9.69 14.62
C VAL A 11 -0.79 9.28 13.44
N ILE A 12 -0.97 8.06 12.94
CA ILE A 12 -0.33 7.55 11.73
C ILE A 12 -1.42 7.27 10.69
N ILE A 13 -1.28 7.87 9.48
CA ILE A 13 -2.18 7.64 8.36
C ILE A 13 -1.35 7.15 7.18
N ASP A 14 -1.55 5.90 6.81
CA ASP A 14 -0.95 5.30 5.62
C ASP A 14 -1.90 5.47 4.42
N ASN A 15 -1.48 6.30 3.48
CA ASN A 15 -2.24 6.68 2.29
C ASN A 15 -2.02 5.68 1.15
N GLY A 16 -2.82 4.62 1.09
CA GLY A 16 -2.76 3.64 -0.01
C GLY A 16 -3.75 3.96 -1.14
N THR A 17 -3.43 3.51 -2.35
CA THR A 17 -4.31 3.65 -3.53
C THR A 17 -5.67 2.96 -3.33
N GLY A 18 -5.68 1.80 -2.71
CA GLY A 18 -6.93 1.04 -2.48
C GLY A 18 -7.53 1.27 -1.10
N TYR A 19 -6.70 1.36 -0.09
CA TYR A 19 -7.11 1.46 1.32
C TYR A 19 -6.27 2.47 2.07
N THR A 20 -6.92 3.27 2.90
CA THR A 20 -6.28 4.07 3.95
C THR A 20 -6.24 3.25 5.24
N LYS A 21 -5.10 3.29 5.94
CA LYS A 21 -4.94 2.66 7.26
C LYS A 21 -4.59 3.76 8.25
N ALA A 22 -5.31 3.81 9.36
CA ALA A 22 -5.12 4.85 10.37
C ALA A 22 -5.13 4.26 11.79
N GLY A 23 -4.40 4.90 12.70
CA GLY A 23 -4.31 4.48 14.10
C GLY A 23 -3.32 5.34 14.88
N PHE A 24 -3.00 4.90 16.08
CA PHE A 24 -2.14 5.64 17.00
C PHE A 24 -0.78 4.97 17.20
N SER A 25 0.24 5.77 17.47
CA SER A 25 1.58 5.27 17.75
C SER A 25 1.60 4.34 18.97
N GLY A 26 2.45 3.32 18.92
CA GLY A 26 2.58 2.30 19.96
C GLY A 26 1.61 1.13 19.85
N GLU A 27 0.67 1.16 18.89
CA GLU A 27 -0.22 0.04 18.62
C GLU A 27 0.42 -0.95 17.64
N GLU A 28 0.06 -2.23 17.77
CA GLU A 28 0.60 -3.32 16.96
C GLU A 28 0.02 -3.38 15.53
N GLY A 29 -1.11 -2.69 15.30
CA GLY A 29 -1.78 -2.62 14.00
C GLY A 29 -2.72 -1.42 13.87
N PRO A 30 -3.13 -1.06 12.65
CA PRO A 30 -4.03 0.07 12.43
C PRO A 30 -5.42 -0.19 13.04
N ARG A 31 -5.98 0.83 13.71
CA ARG A 31 -7.36 0.78 14.25
C ARG A 31 -8.41 0.80 13.16
N ALA A 32 -8.13 1.52 12.08
CA ALA A 32 -9.05 1.69 10.96
C ALA A 32 -8.38 1.31 9.65
N VAL A 33 -9.09 0.53 8.85
CA VAL A 33 -8.71 0.17 7.47
C VAL A 33 -9.96 0.32 6.62
N PHE A 34 -9.98 1.28 5.73
CA PHE A 34 -11.15 1.57 4.91
C PHE A 34 -10.77 1.95 3.48
N PRO A 35 -11.66 1.74 2.50
CA PRO A 35 -11.41 2.09 1.10
C PRO A 35 -11.09 3.58 0.92
N ALA A 36 -10.06 3.90 0.15
CA ALA A 36 -9.68 5.27 -0.19
C ALA A 36 -10.57 5.80 -1.32
N VAL A 37 -11.86 6.00 -1.04
CA VAL A 37 -12.88 6.40 -2.01
C VAL A 37 -13.83 7.43 -1.41
N VAL A 38 -14.22 8.41 -2.26
CA VAL A 38 -15.23 9.43 -1.93
C VAL A 38 -16.40 9.30 -2.91
N GLY A 39 -17.62 9.23 -2.40
CA GLY A 39 -18.84 9.13 -3.20
C GLY A 39 -19.71 10.35 -3.07
N ARG A 40 -20.18 10.92 -4.19
CA ARG A 40 -21.14 12.02 -4.23
C ARG A 40 -22.44 11.58 -4.89
N PRO A 41 -23.63 12.01 -4.40
CA PRO A 41 -24.91 11.66 -4.99
C PRO A 41 -24.98 12.00 -6.50
N LYS A 42 -25.44 11.05 -7.31
CA LYS A 42 -25.62 11.22 -8.77
C LYS A 42 -26.67 12.28 -9.10
N THR A 43 -27.68 12.43 -8.25
CA THR A 43 -28.78 13.38 -8.45
C THR A 43 -29.16 13.99 -7.10
N ALA A 44 -29.25 15.31 -7.07
CA ALA A 44 -29.73 16.03 -5.88
C ALA A 44 -31.21 15.64 -5.63
N GLY A 45 -31.49 15.00 -4.49
CA GLY A 45 -32.87 14.71 -4.04
C GLY A 45 -33.33 13.26 -4.06
N ILE A 46 -32.54 12.28 -4.53
CA ILE A 46 -32.97 10.86 -4.60
C ILE A 46 -32.96 10.14 -3.24
N MET A 47 -32.23 10.64 -2.24
CA MET A 47 -32.18 10.02 -0.91
C MET A 47 -33.34 10.53 -0.02
N VAL A 48 -34.52 10.00 -0.20
CA VAL A 48 -35.67 10.22 0.70
C VAL A 48 -35.49 9.32 1.91
N GLY A 49 -35.37 9.90 3.12
CA GLY A 49 -35.38 9.17 4.38
C GLY A 49 -34.01 8.88 5.03
N THR A 50 -32.89 9.33 4.46
CA THR A 50 -31.57 9.30 5.11
C THR A 50 -31.03 10.72 5.32
N GLU A 51 -30.18 10.90 6.34
CA GLU A 51 -29.44 12.17 6.50
C GLU A 51 -28.78 12.54 5.16
N LYS A 52 -29.14 13.71 4.64
CA LYS A 52 -28.55 14.25 3.41
C LYS A 52 -27.11 14.62 3.69
N LYS A 53 -26.19 13.77 3.32
CA LYS A 53 -24.76 14.08 3.29
C LYS A 53 -24.36 14.44 1.87
N ASP A 54 -23.56 15.48 1.73
CA ASP A 54 -23.04 15.93 0.43
C ASP A 54 -22.04 14.94 -0.15
N PHE A 55 -21.38 14.16 0.72
CA PHE A 55 -20.43 13.13 0.34
C PHE A 55 -20.40 11.97 1.37
N TYR A 56 -19.89 10.84 0.92
CA TYR A 56 -19.66 9.62 1.70
C TYR A 56 -18.21 9.18 1.48
N VAL A 57 -17.56 8.64 2.51
CA VAL A 57 -16.16 8.17 2.42
C VAL A 57 -16.09 6.68 2.80
N GLY A 58 -15.13 5.98 2.21
CA GLY A 58 -14.79 4.62 2.58
C GLY A 58 -15.91 3.63 2.36
N GLN A 59 -16.16 2.77 3.34
CA GLN A 59 -17.16 1.72 3.30
C GLN A 59 -18.56 2.25 2.96
N GLN A 60 -18.95 3.39 3.50
CA GLN A 60 -20.26 4.00 3.22
C GLN A 60 -20.42 4.40 1.75
N ALA A 61 -19.35 4.85 1.11
CA ALA A 61 -19.35 5.18 -0.30
C ALA A 61 -19.48 3.92 -1.17
N GLU A 62 -18.80 2.84 -0.80
CA GLU A 62 -18.89 1.56 -1.51
C GLU A 62 -20.27 0.91 -1.38
N GLU A 63 -20.85 0.90 -0.18
CA GLU A 63 -22.20 0.37 0.04
C GLU A 63 -23.27 1.10 -0.78
N LYS A 64 -23.11 2.42 -0.94
CA LYS A 64 -24.06 3.27 -1.68
C LYS A 64 -23.67 3.52 -3.14
N ARG A 65 -22.66 2.82 -3.68
CA ARG A 65 -22.09 3.04 -5.03
C ARG A 65 -23.12 3.09 -6.16
N GLY A 66 -24.24 2.37 -6.03
CA GLY A 66 -25.29 2.37 -7.05
C GLY A 66 -25.90 3.76 -7.32
N VAL A 67 -25.95 4.61 -6.30
CA VAL A 67 -26.54 5.95 -6.33
C VAL A 67 -25.50 7.07 -6.23
N LEU A 68 -24.21 6.73 -6.10
CA LEU A 68 -23.09 7.67 -5.98
C LEU A 68 -22.19 7.66 -7.21
N HIS A 69 -21.63 8.84 -7.52
CA HIS A 69 -20.40 8.95 -8.31
C HIS A 69 -19.20 8.70 -7.39
N LEU A 70 -18.41 7.68 -7.66
CA LEU A 70 -17.22 7.36 -6.90
C LEU A 70 -15.99 8.07 -7.48
N SER A 71 -15.19 8.67 -6.62
CA SER A 71 -13.90 9.28 -6.92
C SER A 71 -12.82 8.63 -6.05
N TYR A 72 -11.69 8.31 -6.66
CA TYR A 72 -10.53 7.74 -6.00
C TYR A 72 -9.43 8.81 -5.96
N PRO A 73 -9.17 9.42 -4.80
CA PRO A 73 -8.25 10.56 -4.69
C PRO A 73 -6.79 10.20 -4.94
N ILE A 74 -6.45 8.91 -4.86
CA ILE A 74 -5.10 8.40 -5.10
C ILE A 74 -5.14 7.45 -6.31
N ALA A 75 -4.33 7.75 -7.32
CA ALA A 75 -4.08 6.87 -8.44
C ALA A 75 -2.59 6.49 -8.48
N ASP A 76 -2.32 5.19 -8.55
CA ASP A 76 -0.96 4.64 -8.66
C ASP A 76 0.02 5.22 -7.60
N GLY A 77 -0.47 5.38 -6.36
CA GLY A 77 0.28 5.88 -5.22
C GLY A 77 0.39 7.40 -5.12
N ILE A 78 -0.13 8.16 -6.07
CA ILE A 78 -0.03 9.63 -6.13
C ILE A 78 -1.41 10.27 -5.93
N VAL A 79 -1.49 11.29 -5.09
CA VAL A 79 -2.72 12.06 -4.89
C VAL A 79 -2.97 12.92 -6.12
N ASN A 80 -4.15 12.78 -6.71
CA ASN A 80 -4.58 13.51 -7.90
C ASN A 80 -5.83 14.40 -7.66
N ASN A 81 -6.51 14.22 -6.53
CA ASN A 81 -7.66 15.02 -6.13
C ASN A 81 -7.54 15.41 -4.65
N TRP A 82 -7.08 16.63 -4.41
CA TRP A 82 -6.81 17.13 -3.06
C TRP A 82 -8.08 17.40 -2.25
N ASP A 83 -9.17 17.86 -2.89
CA ASP A 83 -10.44 18.10 -2.23
C ASP A 83 -11.04 16.80 -1.67
N ASP A 84 -10.88 15.71 -2.41
CA ASP A 84 -11.32 14.40 -1.95
C ASP A 84 -10.35 13.80 -0.94
N MET A 85 -9.05 14.05 -1.07
CA MET A 85 -8.08 13.59 -0.10
C MET A 85 -8.27 14.24 1.27
N GLU A 86 -8.60 15.53 1.31
CA GLU A 86 -8.95 16.24 2.53
C GLU A 86 -10.16 15.58 3.22
N LYS A 87 -11.19 15.17 2.46
CA LYS A 87 -12.35 14.45 3.00
C LYS A 87 -11.99 13.07 3.56
N VAL A 88 -11.05 12.37 2.93
CA VAL A 88 -10.53 11.09 3.45
C VAL A 88 -9.83 11.31 4.79
N TRP A 89 -9.00 12.33 4.93
CA TRP A 89 -8.33 12.66 6.20
C TRP A 89 -9.30 13.15 7.27
N GLU A 90 -10.28 14.00 6.91
CA GLU A 90 -11.36 14.39 7.81
C GLU A 90 -12.11 13.17 8.36
N HIS A 91 -12.45 12.23 7.48
CA HIS A 91 -13.08 10.97 7.87
C HIS A 91 -12.20 10.13 8.81
N CYS A 92 -10.87 10.09 8.58
CA CYS A 92 -9.93 9.45 9.49
C CYS A 92 -10.04 10.00 10.91
N PHE A 93 -9.95 11.32 11.06
CA PHE A 93 -9.96 11.96 12.40
C PHE A 93 -11.33 11.88 13.07
N THR A 94 -12.40 12.23 12.35
CA THR A 94 -13.73 12.41 12.94
C THR A 94 -14.52 11.11 13.10
N ASN A 95 -14.46 10.22 12.11
CA ASN A 95 -15.31 9.02 12.09
C ASN A 95 -14.57 7.78 12.59
N GLU A 96 -13.34 7.57 12.14
CA GLU A 96 -12.60 6.34 12.39
C GLU A 96 -11.83 6.42 13.73
N LEU A 97 -10.98 7.42 13.90
CA LEU A 97 -10.17 7.58 15.12
C LEU A 97 -10.90 8.35 16.23
N ARG A 98 -11.86 9.19 15.87
CA ARG A 98 -12.66 10.01 16.79
C ARG A 98 -11.79 10.85 17.71
N CYS A 99 -10.80 11.51 17.14
CA CYS A 99 -9.87 12.37 17.84
C CYS A 99 -9.80 13.77 17.19
N SER A 100 -9.36 14.75 17.96
CA SER A 100 -9.10 16.10 17.46
C SER A 100 -7.73 16.16 16.83
N PRO A 101 -7.59 16.53 15.53
CA PRO A 101 -6.28 16.61 14.89
C PRO A 101 -5.33 17.61 15.56
N GLU A 102 -5.87 18.66 16.20
CA GLU A 102 -5.09 19.70 16.88
C GLU A 102 -4.34 19.19 18.14
N GLU A 103 -4.72 18.02 18.65
CA GLU A 103 -4.13 17.43 19.85
C GLU A 103 -3.05 16.38 19.52
N HIS A 104 -2.92 15.97 18.24
CA HIS A 104 -2.07 14.86 17.84
C HIS A 104 -1.07 15.26 16.76
N LYS A 105 0.23 15.02 17.00
CA LYS A 105 1.20 15.02 15.91
C LYS A 105 0.81 13.94 14.89
N THR A 106 0.90 14.23 13.61
CA THR A 106 0.42 13.36 12.56
C THR A 106 1.55 12.93 11.63
N MET A 107 1.69 11.63 11.42
CA MET A 107 2.57 11.07 10.38
C MET A 107 1.72 10.64 9.18
N LEU A 108 2.05 11.19 8.02
CA LEU A 108 1.51 10.75 6.73
C LEU A 108 2.53 9.90 5.99
N THR A 109 2.06 8.96 5.17
CA THR A 109 2.94 8.21 4.29
C THR A 109 2.81 8.68 2.84
N GLU A 110 3.87 8.50 2.09
CA GLU A 110 3.91 8.79 0.66
C GLU A 110 4.59 7.67 -0.13
N ALA A 111 4.22 7.55 -1.41
CA ALA A 111 4.94 6.67 -2.34
C ALA A 111 6.34 7.20 -2.63
N PRO A 112 7.32 6.33 -2.96
CA PRO A 112 8.63 6.78 -3.40
C PRO A 112 8.51 7.63 -4.67
N LEU A 113 9.39 8.60 -4.83
CA LEU A 113 9.39 9.57 -5.95
C LEU A 113 8.11 10.42 -6.05
N ASN A 114 7.40 10.62 -4.95
CA ASN A 114 6.26 11.53 -4.90
C ASN A 114 6.71 12.96 -5.32
N PRO A 115 5.95 13.66 -6.17
CA PRO A 115 6.27 15.04 -6.57
C PRO A 115 6.45 15.97 -5.35
N LYS A 116 7.41 16.88 -5.44
CA LYS A 116 7.69 17.85 -4.35
C LYS A 116 6.49 18.70 -4.00
N GLU A 117 5.75 19.12 -5.00
CA GLU A 117 4.53 19.92 -4.85
C GLU A 117 3.44 19.17 -4.06
N ASN A 118 3.37 17.85 -4.22
CA ASN A 118 2.43 17.03 -3.47
C ASN A 118 2.79 16.99 -1.97
N ARG A 119 4.09 16.88 -1.64
CA ARG A 119 4.55 16.92 -0.25
C ARG A 119 4.23 18.27 0.40
N GLU A 120 4.45 19.36 -0.32
CA GLU A 120 4.10 20.71 0.13
C GLU A 120 2.59 20.85 0.35
N LYS A 121 1.77 20.30 -0.56
CA LYS A 121 0.32 20.34 -0.44
C LYS A 121 -0.18 19.51 0.75
N MET A 122 0.43 18.35 1.02
CA MET A 122 0.14 17.55 2.22
C MET A 122 0.40 18.37 3.49
N ALA A 123 1.56 19.05 3.57
CA ALA A 123 1.90 19.89 4.72
C ALA A 123 0.93 21.07 4.87
N GLN A 124 0.60 21.72 3.76
CA GLN A 124 -0.34 22.83 3.77
C GLN A 124 -1.70 22.40 4.36
N ILE A 125 -2.29 21.32 3.89
CA ILE A 125 -3.59 20.85 4.37
C ILE A 125 -3.51 20.45 5.86
N MET A 126 -2.46 19.75 6.28
CA MET A 126 -2.32 19.33 7.67
C MET A 126 -2.17 20.51 8.64
N PHE A 127 -1.37 21.52 8.29
CA PHE A 127 -1.16 22.67 9.16
C PHE A 127 -2.22 23.76 9.05
N GLU A 128 -2.81 23.99 7.87
CA GLU A 128 -3.76 25.08 7.65
C GLU A 128 -5.22 24.66 7.80
N THR A 129 -5.58 23.42 7.40
CA THR A 129 -6.96 22.91 7.52
C THR A 129 -7.16 22.13 8.82
N PHE A 130 -6.28 21.18 9.13
CA PHE A 130 -6.40 20.32 10.32
C PHE A 130 -5.71 20.87 11.55
N ASN A 131 -4.87 21.90 11.39
CA ASN A 131 -4.18 22.59 12.49
C ASN A 131 -3.38 21.64 13.41
N VAL A 132 -2.75 20.61 12.83
CA VAL A 132 -1.97 19.63 13.59
C VAL A 132 -0.76 20.30 14.28
N PRO A 133 -0.38 19.87 15.52
CA PRO A 133 0.75 20.47 16.23
C PRO A 133 2.11 20.07 15.65
N GLY A 134 2.16 18.98 14.87
CA GLY A 134 3.36 18.50 14.22
C GLY A 134 3.06 17.54 13.09
N LEU A 135 3.91 17.54 12.07
CA LEU A 135 3.78 16.70 10.89
C LEU A 135 5.11 16.02 10.55
N TYR A 136 5.03 14.78 10.11
CA TYR A 136 6.12 14.10 9.40
C TYR A 136 5.56 13.35 8.19
N ILE A 137 6.27 13.39 7.06
CA ILE A 137 5.91 12.65 5.86
C ILE A 137 6.98 11.59 5.63
N ALA A 138 6.58 10.31 5.66
CA ALA A 138 7.49 9.18 5.57
C ALA A 138 7.28 8.38 4.28
N ILE A 139 8.37 7.92 3.68
CA ILE A 139 8.33 7.03 2.51
C ILE A 139 7.85 5.65 2.94
N GLN A 140 6.80 5.14 2.30
CA GLN A 140 6.15 3.85 2.63
C GLN A 140 7.14 2.70 2.73
N ALA A 141 8.04 2.55 1.77
CA ALA A 141 9.01 1.48 1.76
C ALA A 141 10.00 1.54 2.93
N VAL A 142 10.42 2.73 3.37
CA VAL A 142 11.31 2.90 4.53
C VAL A 142 10.62 2.40 5.80
N LEU A 143 9.35 2.75 5.98
CA LEU A 143 8.56 2.26 7.11
C LEU A 143 8.38 0.73 7.07
N SER A 144 8.14 0.16 5.89
CA SER A 144 8.05 -1.30 5.73
C SER A 144 9.34 -2.01 6.13
N LEU A 145 10.49 -1.42 5.82
CA LEU A 145 11.78 -1.96 6.23
C LEU A 145 11.95 -1.90 7.76
N TYR A 146 11.52 -0.80 8.38
CA TYR A 146 11.56 -0.65 9.84
C TYR A 146 10.64 -1.63 10.56
N SER A 147 9.46 -1.93 9.99
CA SER A 147 8.57 -2.96 10.54
C SER A 147 9.21 -4.34 10.60
N ALA A 148 10.13 -4.63 9.68
CA ALA A 148 10.92 -5.86 9.66
C ALA A 148 12.18 -5.80 10.57
N GLY A 149 12.37 -4.70 11.32
CA GLY A 149 13.54 -4.50 12.19
C GLY A 149 14.84 -4.31 11.42
N LYS A 150 14.78 -3.74 10.21
CA LYS A 150 15.92 -3.53 9.32
C LYS A 150 16.07 -2.06 8.96
N PHE A 151 17.32 -1.65 8.66
CA PHE A 151 17.66 -0.30 8.21
C PHE A 151 18.31 -0.30 6.82
N THR A 152 18.79 -1.46 6.37
CA THR A 152 19.36 -1.67 5.03
C THR A 152 18.71 -2.87 4.39
N GLY A 153 18.31 -2.74 3.13
CA GLY A 153 17.65 -3.77 2.34
C GLY A 153 16.91 -3.19 1.13
N ILE A 154 16.30 -4.05 0.34
CA ILE A 154 15.39 -3.63 -0.73
C ILE A 154 13.98 -4.04 -0.37
N VAL A 155 13.02 -3.12 -0.55
CA VAL A 155 11.61 -3.37 -0.30
C VAL A 155 10.90 -3.57 -1.63
N ASP A 156 10.21 -4.70 -1.76
CA ASP A 156 9.19 -4.98 -2.78
C ASP A 156 7.83 -4.59 -2.18
N ASP A 157 7.37 -3.37 -2.45
CA ASP A 157 6.09 -2.86 -1.98
C ASP A 157 5.05 -2.95 -3.09
N SER A 158 4.23 -3.99 -3.03
CA SER A 158 3.19 -4.29 -4.02
C SER A 158 1.79 -4.11 -3.41
N GLY A 159 1.15 -2.99 -3.75
CA GLY A 159 -0.15 -2.60 -3.25
C GLY A 159 -1.32 -2.98 -4.16
N ASP A 160 -2.33 -2.10 -4.21
CA ASP A 160 -3.47 -2.22 -5.12
C ASP A 160 -3.17 -1.61 -6.49
N GLY A 161 -2.55 -0.42 -6.54
CA GLY A 161 -2.33 0.34 -7.78
C GLY A 161 -0.99 0.04 -8.45
N VAL A 162 0.08 -0.02 -7.70
CA VAL A 162 1.46 0.00 -8.19
C VAL A 162 2.37 -0.89 -7.35
N THR A 163 3.46 -1.36 -7.94
CA THR A 163 4.55 -2.05 -7.26
C THR A 163 5.82 -1.22 -7.36
N HIS A 164 6.51 -1.01 -6.25
CA HIS A 164 7.79 -0.32 -6.16
C HIS A 164 8.87 -1.23 -5.60
N PHE A 165 10.06 -1.16 -6.20
CA PHE A 165 11.28 -1.75 -5.67
C PHE A 165 12.16 -0.62 -5.18
N VAL A 166 12.34 -0.54 -3.86
CA VAL A 166 12.99 0.60 -3.21
C VAL A 166 14.21 0.09 -2.44
N PRO A 167 15.42 0.31 -2.94
CA PRO A 167 16.62 0.04 -2.18
C PRO A 167 16.83 1.11 -1.13
N ILE A 168 17.16 0.69 0.08
CA ILE A 168 17.33 1.52 1.26
C ILE A 168 18.67 1.15 1.89
N PHE A 169 19.48 2.14 2.21
CA PHE A 169 20.74 1.99 2.88
C PHE A 169 20.80 2.90 4.10
N ASP A 170 21.06 2.31 5.27
CA ASP A 170 21.12 3.02 6.56
C ASP A 170 19.91 3.93 6.84
N GLY A 171 18.72 3.44 6.47
CA GLY A 171 17.45 4.16 6.64
C GLY A 171 17.10 5.16 5.53
N TYR A 172 17.98 5.39 4.56
CA TYR A 172 17.75 6.31 3.45
C TYR A 172 17.45 5.57 2.15
N SER A 173 16.36 5.92 1.48
CA SER A 173 16.06 5.39 0.15
C SER A 173 17.11 5.89 -0.86
N LEU A 174 17.40 5.06 -1.88
CA LEU A 174 18.29 5.40 -2.99
C LEU A 174 17.44 5.75 -4.23
N PRO A 175 17.06 7.03 -4.44
CA PRO A 175 16.04 7.41 -5.43
C PRO A 175 16.41 7.05 -6.86
N HIS A 176 17.71 7.12 -7.22
CA HIS A 176 18.22 6.80 -8.55
C HIS A 176 18.07 5.32 -8.93
N ALA A 177 17.90 4.45 -7.93
CA ALA A 177 17.77 3.01 -8.10
C ALA A 177 16.34 2.49 -7.84
N VAL A 178 15.40 3.37 -7.50
CA VAL A 178 13.99 3.00 -7.38
C VAL A 178 13.47 2.54 -8.75
N VAL A 179 12.77 1.40 -8.75
CA VAL A 179 12.09 0.88 -9.93
C VAL A 179 10.60 0.80 -9.64
N ARG A 180 9.79 1.30 -10.57
CA ARG A 180 8.34 1.28 -10.52
C ARG A 180 7.80 0.30 -11.56
N MET A 181 6.74 -0.40 -11.21
CA MET A 181 5.99 -1.30 -12.07
C MET A 181 4.49 -1.01 -11.95
N ASP A 182 3.84 -0.62 -13.05
CA ASP A 182 2.41 -0.28 -13.07
C ASP A 182 1.52 -1.54 -13.14
N LEU A 183 1.84 -2.51 -12.29
CA LEU A 183 1.15 -3.78 -12.14
C LEU A 183 1.07 -4.12 -10.65
N ALA A 184 -0.16 -4.29 -10.17
CA ALA A 184 -0.44 -4.63 -8.77
C ALA A 184 -1.85 -5.24 -8.64
N GLY A 185 -2.40 -5.27 -7.44
CA GLY A 185 -3.62 -6.00 -7.09
C GLY A 185 -4.84 -5.71 -7.97
N ARG A 186 -5.03 -4.46 -8.39
CA ARG A 186 -6.14 -4.04 -9.25
C ARG A 186 -6.09 -4.72 -10.62
N LYS A 187 -4.92 -4.78 -11.24
CA LYS A 187 -4.71 -5.45 -12.53
C LYS A 187 -4.90 -6.95 -12.44
N LEU A 188 -4.46 -7.55 -11.33
CA LEU A 188 -4.69 -8.98 -11.07
C LEU A 188 -6.18 -9.29 -10.92
N THR A 189 -6.95 -8.43 -10.24
CA THR A 189 -8.41 -8.57 -10.12
C THR A 189 -9.08 -8.46 -11.49
N GLU A 190 -8.68 -7.50 -12.33
CA GLU A 190 -9.18 -7.32 -13.69
C GLU A 190 -8.84 -8.52 -14.59
N ASN A 191 -7.66 -9.11 -14.42
CA ASN A 191 -7.28 -10.33 -15.10
C ASN A 191 -8.15 -11.51 -14.65
N LEU A 192 -8.38 -11.67 -13.33
CA LEU A 192 -9.26 -12.73 -12.85
C LEU A 192 -10.69 -12.59 -13.38
N MET A 193 -11.22 -11.36 -13.48
CA MET A 193 -12.53 -11.13 -14.10
C MET A 193 -12.60 -11.64 -15.52
N LYS A 194 -11.50 -11.52 -16.30
CA LYS A 194 -11.42 -12.05 -17.67
C LYS A 194 -11.36 -13.59 -17.66
N LEU A 195 -10.55 -14.18 -16.79
CA LEU A 195 -10.37 -15.62 -16.69
C LEU A 195 -11.64 -16.34 -16.20
N LEU A 196 -12.42 -15.73 -15.30
CA LEU A 196 -13.68 -16.30 -14.83
C LEU A 196 -14.75 -16.42 -15.92
N ARG A 197 -14.64 -15.67 -17.01
CA ARG A 197 -15.51 -15.85 -18.20
C ARG A 197 -15.33 -17.22 -18.85
N GLU A 198 -14.16 -17.82 -18.74
CA GLU A 198 -13.89 -19.19 -19.20
C GLU A 198 -14.78 -20.22 -18.47
N LEU A 199 -15.23 -19.88 -17.24
CA LEU A 199 -16.13 -20.68 -16.41
C LEU A 199 -17.61 -20.28 -16.60
N ASN A 200 -17.93 -19.48 -17.63
CA ASN A 200 -19.26 -18.90 -17.85
C ASN A 200 -19.76 -18.03 -16.68
N VAL A 201 -18.84 -17.45 -15.90
CA VAL A 201 -19.15 -16.49 -14.84
C VAL A 201 -18.70 -15.11 -15.32
N ASN A 202 -19.66 -14.20 -15.47
CA ASN A 202 -19.40 -12.86 -15.97
C ASN A 202 -19.67 -11.83 -14.85
N PHE A 203 -18.62 -11.15 -14.45
CA PHE A 203 -18.67 -10.02 -13.51
C PHE A 203 -18.43 -8.73 -14.30
N SER A 204 -19.30 -7.74 -14.15
CA SER A 204 -19.27 -6.50 -14.94
C SER A 204 -19.43 -5.24 -14.10
N THR A 205 -19.99 -5.35 -12.91
CA THR A 205 -20.26 -4.22 -12.02
C THR A 205 -19.14 -3.99 -11.01
N SER A 206 -19.07 -2.79 -10.45
CA SER A 206 -18.14 -2.48 -9.36
C SER A 206 -18.36 -3.34 -8.11
N ALA A 207 -19.64 -3.73 -7.86
CA ALA A 207 -19.99 -4.65 -6.79
C ALA A 207 -19.36 -6.02 -6.97
N GLU A 208 -19.47 -6.53 -8.17
CA GLU A 208 -18.92 -7.83 -8.54
C GLU A 208 -17.39 -7.82 -8.55
N LYS A 209 -16.75 -6.66 -8.81
CA LYS A 209 -15.30 -6.53 -8.73
C LYS A 209 -14.76 -6.82 -7.31
N GLU A 210 -15.49 -6.43 -6.26
CA GLU A 210 -15.11 -6.76 -4.88
C GLU A 210 -15.25 -8.27 -4.59
N ILE A 211 -16.25 -8.94 -5.18
CA ILE A 211 -16.36 -10.41 -5.09
C ILE A 211 -15.17 -11.07 -5.76
N VAL A 212 -14.79 -10.62 -6.96
CA VAL A 212 -13.61 -11.15 -7.68
C VAL A 212 -12.33 -10.92 -6.91
N LYS A 213 -12.21 -9.77 -6.23
CA LYS A 213 -11.08 -9.49 -5.35
C LYS A 213 -11.01 -10.46 -4.17
N ASP A 214 -12.13 -10.76 -3.54
CA ASP A 214 -12.19 -11.76 -2.46
C ASP A 214 -11.84 -13.17 -2.97
N ILE A 215 -12.33 -13.56 -4.16
CA ILE A 215 -11.92 -14.81 -4.82
C ILE A 215 -10.41 -14.84 -5.03
N LYS A 216 -9.82 -13.75 -5.54
CA LYS A 216 -8.38 -13.62 -5.74
C LYS A 216 -7.60 -13.82 -4.44
N GLU A 217 -8.02 -13.15 -3.36
CA GLU A 217 -7.33 -13.19 -2.07
C GLU A 217 -7.45 -14.55 -1.37
N LYS A 218 -8.58 -15.26 -1.53
CA LYS A 218 -8.83 -16.54 -0.88
C LYS A 218 -8.36 -17.75 -1.67
N CYS A 219 -8.46 -17.70 -3.00
CA CYS A 219 -8.27 -18.89 -3.82
C CYS A 219 -6.93 -18.93 -4.56
N CYS A 220 -6.32 -17.76 -4.86
CA CYS A 220 -5.12 -17.70 -5.68
C CYS A 220 -3.84 -17.91 -4.84
N TYR A 221 -2.81 -18.48 -5.49
CA TYR A 221 -1.48 -18.69 -4.91
C TYR A 221 -0.43 -18.68 -6.03
N VAL A 222 0.82 -18.45 -5.68
CA VAL A 222 1.94 -18.45 -6.61
C VAL A 222 2.54 -19.85 -6.71
N ALA A 223 2.56 -20.39 -7.91
CA ALA A 223 3.23 -21.65 -8.20
C ALA A 223 4.76 -21.51 -8.12
N LEU A 224 5.43 -22.48 -7.51
CA LEU A 224 6.89 -22.51 -7.49
C LEU A 224 7.47 -22.87 -8.87
N ASP A 225 6.80 -23.78 -9.58
CA ASP A 225 7.03 -24.11 -11.00
C ASP A 225 5.69 -24.05 -11.74
N PHE A 226 5.49 -22.99 -12.51
CA PHE A 226 4.21 -22.73 -13.16
C PHE A 226 3.82 -23.81 -14.17
N GLU A 227 4.78 -24.27 -15.00
CA GLU A 227 4.49 -25.22 -16.07
C GLU A 227 4.19 -26.64 -15.55
N GLU A 228 4.84 -27.02 -14.45
CA GLU A 228 4.58 -28.30 -13.79
C GLU A 228 3.25 -28.26 -13.05
N GLU A 229 3.02 -27.21 -12.29
CA GLU A 229 1.84 -27.09 -11.44
C GLU A 229 0.56 -26.91 -12.26
N LEU A 230 0.65 -26.24 -13.44
CA LEU A 230 -0.48 -26.07 -14.36
C LEU A 230 -1.09 -27.41 -14.80
N LYS A 231 -0.30 -28.49 -14.83
CA LYS A 231 -0.79 -29.84 -15.22
C LYS A 231 -1.67 -30.47 -14.13
N ASN A 232 -1.47 -30.08 -12.86
CA ASN A 232 -2.05 -30.76 -11.69
C ASN A 232 -2.73 -29.82 -10.71
N VAL A 233 -3.16 -28.62 -11.13
CA VAL A 233 -3.83 -27.67 -10.21
C VAL A 233 -5.09 -28.28 -9.63
N GLU A 234 -5.19 -28.27 -8.31
CA GLU A 234 -6.39 -28.69 -7.60
C GLU A 234 -7.52 -27.66 -7.73
N GLU A 235 -8.71 -28.17 -7.98
CA GLU A 235 -9.93 -27.36 -8.05
C GLU A 235 -10.32 -26.88 -6.63
N MET A 236 -10.71 -25.62 -6.52
CA MET A 236 -11.21 -25.03 -5.29
C MET A 236 -12.62 -24.47 -5.51
N SER A 237 -13.54 -24.79 -4.62
CA SER A 237 -14.90 -24.28 -4.64
C SER A 237 -14.97 -22.95 -3.86
N TYR A 238 -15.67 -21.98 -4.43
CA TYR A 238 -15.95 -20.69 -3.80
C TYR A 238 -17.45 -20.40 -3.87
N GLU A 239 -18.08 -20.10 -2.72
CA GLU A 239 -19.48 -19.73 -2.63
C GLU A 239 -19.65 -18.23 -2.81
N LEU A 240 -20.46 -17.84 -3.81
CA LEU A 240 -20.82 -16.46 -4.09
C LEU A 240 -21.86 -15.95 -3.07
N PRO A 241 -22.01 -14.63 -2.90
CA PRO A 241 -23.01 -14.05 -1.99
C PRO A 241 -24.46 -14.44 -2.28
N ASP A 242 -24.77 -14.89 -3.50
CA ASP A 242 -26.08 -15.41 -3.90
C ASP A 242 -26.28 -16.91 -3.59
N GLY A 243 -25.29 -17.57 -2.98
CA GLY A 243 -25.28 -18.98 -2.66
C GLY A 243 -24.83 -19.90 -3.82
N LYS A 244 -24.56 -19.36 -4.98
CA LYS A 244 -24.02 -20.13 -6.12
C LYS A 244 -22.57 -20.49 -5.86
N VAL A 245 -22.21 -21.76 -6.09
CA VAL A 245 -20.82 -22.23 -5.97
C VAL A 245 -20.16 -22.19 -7.33
N ILE A 246 -19.00 -21.55 -7.42
CA ILE A 246 -18.11 -21.61 -8.58
C ILE A 246 -16.89 -22.46 -8.24
N LYS A 247 -16.29 -23.07 -9.25
CA LYS A 247 -15.10 -23.90 -9.11
C LYS A 247 -13.98 -23.28 -9.91
N VAL A 248 -12.94 -22.82 -9.20
CA VAL A 248 -11.73 -22.24 -9.79
C VAL A 248 -10.61 -23.26 -9.77
N LYS A 249 -9.87 -23.37 -10.85
CA LYS A 249 -8.80 -24.34 -11.03
C LYS A 249 -7.49 -23.65 -11.43
N ASP A 250 -7.12 -23.67 -12.69
CA ASP A 250 -5.89 -23.06 -13.20
C ASP A 250 -5.87 -21.53 -13.08
N GLN A 251 -7.05 -20.87 -13.02
CA GLN A 251 -7.15 -19.44 -12.74
C GLN A 251 -6.44 -19.07 -11.43
N ARG A 252 -6.41 -19.96 -10.44
CA ARG A 252 -5.76 -19.77 -9.14
C ARG A 252 -4.28 -19.45 -9.25
N ILE A 253 -3.57 -20.04 -10.18
CA ILE A 253 -2.13 -19.81 -10.40
C ILE A 253 -1.86 -18.85 -11.56
N ARG A 254 -2.73 -18.82 -12.59
CA ARG A 254 -2.58 -17.92 -13.74
C ARG A 254 -2.67 -16.43 -13.34
N VAL A 255 -3.46 -16.11 -12.33
CA VAL A 255 -3.62 -14.73 -11.88
C VAL A 255 -2.34 -14.18 -11.26
N PRO A 256 -1.75 -14.76 -10.23
CA PRO A 256 -0.52 -14.22 -9.64
C PRO A 256 0.73 -14.46 -10.50
N GLU A 257 0.72 -15.42 -11.44
CA GLU A 257 1.83 -15.61 -12.40
C GLU A 257 2.12 -14.33 -13.20
N VAL A 258 1.11 -13.51 -13.42
CA VAL A 258 1.25 -12.20 -14.09
C VAL A 258 2.28 -11.30 -13.39
N LEU A 259 2.47 -11.43 -12.08
CA LEU A 259 3.52 -10.67 -11.38
C LEU A 259 4.93 -11.07 -11.86
N PHE A 260 5.11 -12.32 -12.26
CA PHE A 260 6.39 -12.85 -12.76
C PHE A 260 6.50 -12.79 -14.29
N LYS A 261 5.37 -12.85 -14.99
CA LYS A 261 5.26 -12.81 -16.47
C LYS A 261 4.16 -11.81 -16.90
N PRO A 262 4.44 -10.48 -16.81
CA PRO A 262 3.44 -9.44 -17.13
C PRO A 262 2.94 -9.47 -18.58
N GLU A 263 3.71 -10.03 -19.48
CA GLU A 263 3.36 -10.23 -20.88
C GLU A 263 2.10 -11.10 -21.08
N LEU A 264 1.72 -11.93 -20.10
CA LEU A 264 0.48 -12.72 -20.11
C LEU A 264 -0.80 -11.85 -20.20
N ILE A 265 -0.70 -10.59 -19.82
CA ILE A 265 -1.81 -9.61 -19.90
C ILE A 265 -1.50 -8.44 -20.82
N GLY A 266 -0.45 -8.55 -21.64
CA GLY A 266 -0.05 -7.53 -22.61
C GLY A 266 0.73 -6.35 -22.03
N HIS A 267 1.29 -6.49 -20.83
CA HIS A 267 2.25 -5.53 -20.26
C HIS A 267 3.66 -5.80 -20.82
N GLU A 268 4.54 -4.79 -20.67
CA GLU A 268 5.95 -4.94 -21.03
C GLU A 268 6.59 -6.09 -20.23
N PRO A 269 7.52 -6.85 -20.84
CA PRO A 269 8.28 -7.88 -20.14
C PRO A 269 9.04 -7.32 -18.92
N GLY A 270 9.21 -8.14 -17.92
CA GLY A 270 9.96 -7.79 -16.72
C GLY A 270 9.14 -7.95 -15.46
N GLY A 271 9.07 -9.20 -14.96
CA GLY A 271 8.36 -9.53 -13.72
C GLY A 271 9.02 -8.96 -12.48
N VAL A 272 8.36 -9.12 -11.33
CA VAL A 272 8.80 -8.59 -10.03
C VAL A 272 10.25 -8.98 -9.69
N HIS A 273 10.67 -10.20 -10.02
CA HIS A 273 12.05 -10.67 -9.81
C HIS A 273 13.07 -9.89 -10.66
N GLN A 274 12.74 -9.63 -11.93
CA GLN A 274 13.62 -8.89 -12.84
C GLN A 274 13.70 -7.41 -12.43
N ARG A 275 12.59 -6.80 -12.02
CA ARG A 275 12.54 -5.42 -11.54
C ARG A 275 13.29 -5.26 -10.19
N CYS A 276 13.17 -6.25 -9.30
CA CYS A 276 13.96 -6.30 -8.07
C CYS A 276 15.46 -6.37 -8.38
N TYR A 277 15.85 -7.28 -9.26
CA TYR A 277 17.23 -7.41 -9.71
C TYR A 277 17.75 -6.13 -10.39
N GLU A 278 16.98 -5.52 -11.29
CA GLU A 278 17.31 -4.26 -11.95
C GLU A 278 17.58 -3.15 -10.92
N SER A 279 16.73 -3.02 -9.90
CA SER A 279 16.90 -2.04 -8.82
C SER A 279 18.22 -2.25 -8.08
N ILE A 280 18.53 -3.50 -7.69
CA ILE A 280 19.81 -3.83 -7.04
C ILE A 280 21.00 -3.48 -7.95
N GLN A 281 20.91 -3.76 -9.26
CA GLN A 281 22.01 -3.47 -10.21
C GLN A 281 22.25 -1.96 -10.42
N LYS A 282 21.24 -1.12 -10.21
CA LYS A 282 21.38 0.33 -10.24
C LYS A 282 22.09 0.91 -9.01
N CYS A 283 22.20 0.13 -7.93
CA CYS A 283 22.92 0.55 -6.74
C CYS A 283 24.43 0.35 -6.88
N ASP A 284 25.18 1.05 -6.03
CA ASP A 284 26.63 0.87 -5.94
C ASP A 284 26.98 -0.57 -5.54
N ILE A 285 28.12 -1.06 -6.04
CA ILE A 285 28.52 -2.45 -5.86
C ILE A 285 28.68 -2.82 -4.37
N ASP A 286 29.11 -1.87 -3.56
CA ASP A 286 29.41 -2.07 -2.13
C ASP A 286 28.14 -2.37 -1.32
N VAL A 287 26.98 -1.84 -1.74
CA VAL A 287 25.71 -2.05 -1.02
C VAL A 287 24.90 -3.24 -1.55
N ARG A 288 25.19 -3.75 -2.74
CA ARG A 288 24.40 -4.83 -3.37
C ARG A 288 24.32 -6.09 -2.54
N LYS A 289 25.41 -6.44 -1.86
CA LYS A 289 25.44 -7.61 -1.00
C LYS A 289 24.39 -7.54 0.10
N ASP A 290 24.29 -6.39 0.76
CA ASP A 290 23.34 -6.17 1.85
C ASP A 290 21.90 -6.18 1.32
N LEU A 291 21.67 -5.66 0.11
CA LEU A 291 20.36 -5.69 -0.54
C LEU A 291 19.92 -7.13 -0.87
N TYR A 292 20.82 -7.99 -1.40
CA TYR A 292 20.51 -9.40 -1.61
C TYR A 292 20.19 -10.16 -0.33
N GLN A 293 20.84 -9.79 0.77
CA GLN A 293 20.61 -10.42 2.08
C GLN A 293 19.32 -9.97 2.76
N CYS A 294 18.68 -8.91 2.26
CA CYS A 294 17.50 -8.34 2.88
C CYS A 294 16.52 -7.82 1.81
N ILE A 295 15.72 -8.72 1.24
CA ILE A 295 14.62 -8.39 0.33
C ILE A 295 13.33 -8.49 1.15
N VAL A 296 12.71 -7.36 1.47
CA VAL A 296 11.50 -7.29 2.30
C VAL A 296 10.28 -7.13 1.41
N MET A 297 9.30 -8.00 1.58
CA MET A 297 8.02 -7.92 0.90
C MET A 297 7.01 -7.14 1.73
N SER A 298 6.29 -6.22 1.09
CA SER A 298 5.27 -5.36 1.68
C SER A 298 4.07 -5.21 0.75
N GLY A 299 2.92 -4.88 1.33
CA GLY A 299 1.69 -4.63 0.60
C GLY A 299 0.81 -5.85 0.36
N GLY A 300 -0.47 -5.58 0.08
CA GLY A 300 -1.50 -6.63 -0.04
C GLY A 300 -1.30 -7.61 -1.18
N SER A 301 -0.65 -7.18 -2.28
CA SER A 301 -0.39 -8.05 -3.43
C SER A 301 0.79 -9.01 -3.23
N THR A 302 1.54 -8.87 -2.13
CA THR A 302 2.56 -9.84 -1.72
C THR A 302 2.00 -10.96 -0.82
N MET A 303 0.70 -10.94 -0.48
CA MET A 303 0.11 -11.88 0.46
C MET A 303 -0.17 -13.28 -0.13
N PHE A 304 -0.01 -13.47 -1.43
CA PHE A 304 -0.19 -14.78 -2.05
C PHE A 304 0.74 -15.84 -1.43
N ASN A 305 0.18 -17.00 -1.09
CA ASN A 305 0.97 -18.15 -0.66
C ASN A 305 1.98 -18.54 -1.76
N GLY A 306 3.20 -18.88 -1.39
CA GLY A 306 4.26 -19.30 -2.31
C GLY A 306 5.04 -18.16 -2.99
N ILE A 307 4.65 -16.89 -2.80
CA ILE A 307 5.30 -15.77 -3.49
C ILE A 307 6.76 -15.56 -3.04
N ALA A 308 7.04 -15.72 -1.76
CA ALA A 308 8.40 -15.54 -1.22
C ALA A 308 9.36 -16.64 -1.69
N GLU A 309 8.89 -17.86 -1.72
CA GLU A 309 9.63 -19.02 -2.24
C GLU A 309 9.92 -18.85 -3.74
N ARG A 310 8.90 -18.46 -4.51
CA ARG A 310 9.06 -18.19 -5.94
C ARG A 310 10.03 -17.04 -6.19
N LEU A 311 9.88 -15.90 -5.51
CA LEU A 311 10.80 -14.78 -5.65
C LEU A 311 12.24 -15.18 -5.28
N THR A 312 12.42 -15.97 -4.23
CA THR A 312 13.73 -16.49 -3.85
C THR A 312 14.36 -17.36 -4.95
N LYS A 313 13.56 -18.26 -5.57
CA LYS A 313 14.00 -19.09 -6.68
C LYS A 313 14.46 -18.23 -7.87
N GLU A 314 13.60 -17.35 -8.34
CA GLU A 314 13.86 -16.50 -9.49
C GLU A 314 15.05 -15.54 -9.26
N MET A 315 15.17 -14.96 -8.07
CA MET A 315 16.30 -14.11 -7.72
C MET A 315 17.62 -14.88 -7.71
N LYS A 316 17.63 -16.15 -7.27
CA LYS A 316 18.81 -17.02 -7.35
C LYS A 316 19.21 -17.35 -8.78
N GLU A 317 18.27 -17.42 -9.71
CA GLU A 317 18.58 -17.64 -11.12
C GLU A 317 19.28 -16.42 -11.74
N LEU A 318 18.85 -15.20 -11.38
CA LEU A 318 19.39 -13.95 -11.91
C LEU A 318 20.71 -13.52 -11.26
N ALA A 319 20.90 -13.83 -9.99
CA ALA A 319 22.01 -13.33 -9.21
C ALA A 319 23.35 -13.99 -9.57
N PRO A 320 24.49 -13.27 -9.42
CA PRO A 320 25.82 -13.87 -9.50
C PRO A 320 25.99 -15.06 -8.55
N GLU A 321 26.78 -16.07 -8.92
CA GLU A 321 26.97 -17.30 -8.13
C GLU A 321 27.38 -17.01 -6.68
N SER A 322 28.24 -16.02 -6.44
CA SER A 322 28.69 -15.63 -5.13
C SER A 322 27.58 -15.02 -4.23
N MET A 323 26.50 -14.51 -4.85
CA MET A 323 25.39 -13.87 -4.15
C MET A 323 24.22 -14.83 -3.89
N LYS A 324 24.09 -15.92 -4.69
CA LYS A 324 22.97 -16.87 -4.57
C LYS A 324 22.73 -17.41 -3.15
N PRO A 325 23.77 -17.84 -2.39
CA PRO A 325 23.57 -18.35 -1.04
C PRO A 325 23.17 -17.28 -0.02
N LEU A 326 23.36 -16.00 -0.36
CA LEU A 326 23.08 -14.86 0.51
C LEU A 326 21.65 -14.35 0.38
N ILE A 327 20.96 -14.68 -0.71
CA ILE A 327 19.61 -14.16 -0.99
C ILE A 327 18.63 -14.58 0.10
N LYS A 328 18.00 -13.56 0.71
CA LYS A 328 17.01 -13.76 1.75
C LYS A 328 15.79 -12.88 1.49
N VAL A 329 14.66 -13.51 1.23
CA VAL A 329 13.34 -12.85 1.13
C VAL A 329 12.67 -12.91 2.50
N ILE A 330 12.20 -11.77 2.98
CA ILE A 330 11.52 -11.60 4.25
C ILE A 330 10.07 -11.24 3.96
N ALA A 331 9.16 -12.14 4.32
CA ALA A 331 7.72 -12.00 4.12
C ALA A 331 6.99 -12.24 5.44
N VAL A 332 6.98 -11.22 6.31
CA VAL A 332 6.30 -11.32 7.61
C VAL A 332 4.79 -11.46 7.41
N PRO A 333 4.06 -12.14 8.32
CA PRO A 333 2.62 -12.32 8.20
C PRO A 333 1.83 -11.01 8.09
N GLU A 334 2.25 -9.99 8.83
CA GLU A 334 1.60 -8.68 8.95
C GLU A 334 1.97 -7.72 7.81
N ARG A 335 2.69 -8.16 6.78
CA ARG A 335 3.24 -7.29 5.71
C ARG A 335 2.19 -6.49 4.92
N LYS A 336 0.91 -6.87 4.98
CA LYS A 336 -0.19 -6.06 4.45
C LYS A 336 -0.28 -4.69 5.14
N TYR A 337 0.17 -4.60 6.39
CA TYR A 337 0.16 -3.41 7.23
C TYR A 337 1.57 -2.92 7.59
N ALA A 338 2.61 -3.45 6.96
CA ALA A 338 4.01 -3.17 7.29
C ALA A 338 4.33 -1.67 7.30
N VAL A 339 3.81 -0.91 6.33
CA VAL A 339 3.97 0.55 6.25
C VAL A 339 3.45 1.22 7.52
N TRP A 340 2.22 0.93 7.90
CA TRP A 340 1.59 1.53 9.08
C TRP A 340 2.31 1.10 10.37
N ILE A 341 2.65 -0.18 10.50
CA ILE A 341 3.38 -0.73 11.67
C ILE A 341 4.75 -0.05 11.82
N GLY A 342 5.47 0.11 10.71
CA GLY A 342 6.74 0.83 10.72
C GLY A 342 6.60 2.29 11.17
N GLY A 343 5.53 2.96 10.76
CA GLY A 343 5.18 4.31 11.23
C GLY A 343 4.87 4.35 12.72
N SER A 344 4.12 3.38 13.23
CA SER A 344 3.82 3.23 14.66
C SER A 344 5.10 3.04 15.48
N ILE A 345 6.00 2.15 15.03
CA ILE A 345 7.30 1.91 15.68
C ILE A 345 8.15 3.19 15.66
N LEU A 346 8.35 3.80 14.49
CA LEU A 346 9.22 4.96 14.32
C LEU A 346 8.77 6.13 15.17
N SER A 347 7.49 6.45 15.14
CA SER A 347 6.91 7.58 15.89
C SER A 347 6.85 7.37 17.41
N SER A 348 7.09 6.14 17.88
CA SER A 348 7.16 5.80 19.32
C SER A 348 8.58 5.92 19.90
N ILE A 349 9.60 6.09 19.05
CA ILE A 349 10.99 6.21 19.49
C ILE A 349 11.23 7.65 19.95
N SER A 350 11.74 7.82 21.17
CA SER A 350 11.98 9.16 21.77
C SER A 350 12.92 10.04 20.94
N THR A 351 13.90 9.46 20.25
CA THR A 351 14.81 10.21 19.38
C THR A 351 14.11 10.76 18.13
N PHE A 352 12.95 10.22 17.76
CA PHE A 352 12.17 10.70 16.63
C PHE A 352 11.48 12.04 16.92
N ASP A 353 11.33 12.44 18.19
CA ASP A 353 10.65 13.69 18.58
C ASP A 353 11.28 14.94 17.94
N THR A 354 12.56 14.91 17.63
CA THR A 354 13.27 16.02 16.95
C THR A 354 13.01 16.07 15.45
N MET A 355 12.46 15.01 14.89
CA MET A 355 12.20 14.90 13.44
C MET A 355 10.88 15.56 13.02
N TRP A 356 9.95 15.72 13.94
CA TRP A 356 8.69 16.37 13.61
C TRP A 356 8.89 17.80 13.11
N ILE A 357 8.16 18.17 12.06
CA ILE A 357 7.97 19.56 11.68
C ILE A 357 6.92 20.11 12.64
N THR A 358 7.29 21.09 13.44
CA THR A 358 6.36 21.76 14.36
C THR A 358 5.56 22.83 13.64
N LYS A 359 4.40 23.21 14.19
CA LYS A 359 3.59 24.31 13.64
C LYS A 359 4.40 25.61 13.54
N ALA A 360 5.23 25.93 14.55
CA ALA A 360 6.09 27.11 14.54
C ALA A 360 7.11 27.10 13.41
N GLU A 361 7.76 25.95 13.13
CA GLU A 361 8.70 25.83 12.02
C GLU A 361 8.01 25.95 10.66
N TYR A 362 6.77 25.45 10.55
CA TYR A 362 5.95 25.61 9.35
C TYR A 362 5.57 27.08 9.12
N ASP A 363 5.12 27.77 10.18
CA ASP A 363 4.73 29.19 10.09
C ASP A 363 5.91 30.09 9.70
N GLU A 364 7.14 29.74 10.10
CA GLU A 364 8.36 30.48 9.75
C GLU A 364 8.84 30.16 8.31
N SER A 365 8.83 28.89 7.92
CA SER A 365 9.48 28.43 6.68
C SER A 365 8.53 28.13 5.54
N GLY A 366 7.23 28.01 5.81
CA GLY A 366 6.22 27.60 4.84
C GLY A 366 6.29 26.11 4.47
N PRO A 367 5.49 25.67 3.46
CA PRO A 367 5.37 24.27 3.07
C PRO A 367 6.68 23.61 2.63
N THR A 368 7.64 24.37 2.14
CA THR A 368 8.94 23.87 1.65
C THR A 368 9.80 23.22 2.75
N ILE A 369 9.46 23.42 4.02
CA ILE A 369 10.16 22.81 5.16
C ILE A 369 10.17 21.26 5.08
N VAL A 370 9.16 20.66 4.44
CA VAL A 370 9.09 19.21 4.24
C VAL A 370 10.31 18.62 3.53
N HIS A 371 10.93 19.39 2.64
CA HIS A 371 12.11 18.93 1.89
C HIS A 371 13.40 18.95 2.71
N ARG A 372 13.38 19.64 3.86
CA ARG A 372 14.55 19.74 4.76
C ARG A 372 14.46 18.76 5.93
N LYS A 373 13.26 18.36 6.32
CA LYS A 373 13.03 17.52 7.53
C LYS A 373 12.52 16.11 7.22
N CYS A 374 11.87 15.89 6.06
CA CYS A 374 11.35 14.57 5.68
C CYS A 374 12.22 13.99 4.56
N PHE A 375 12.96 12.92 4.84
CA PHE A 375 13.94 12.30 3.92
C PHE A 375 13.42 10.94 3.44
#